data_59537d2c699056d7dbf51714095b1fcd
#
_entry.id   59537d2c699056d7dbf51714095b1fcd
#
_cell.length_a   1.000
_cell.length_b   1.000
_cell.length_c   1.000
_cell.angle_alpha   90.00
_cell.angle_beta   90.00
_cell.angle_gamma   90.00
#
_symmetry.space_group_name_H-M   'P 1'
#
loop_
_entity.id
_entity.type
_entity.pdbx_description
1 polymer ?
#
loop_
_entity_poly.entity_id
_entity_poly.type
_entity_poly.pdbx_seq_one_letter_code
_entity_poly.pdbx_strand_id
1 'polypeptide(L)'
;MLRLRAEAPAGALVLKPILEGGEPHPSGFAGRPSQVLELHPKLRWVGADGASNTPQWEAVGAACLRAAGEAPRVAIDARGLPDAVAVALGTGAMLRAWRFEALKSRRTPGPRRLSLLVDAPDRAAPLWARAKAGVEGALQARELVAEPANRLHPREFARRLKALEAEGLEVEVLKPSQLRKLGAGGLLAVGQGAAEGPRLVILRWKGRFAAPPVAFVGKGICFDTGGISIKPAAGMEKMRGDMAGAAACAGAMLALARRNSPCPAVAVLALAENATSGHAYRPGDVLTMLSGRSVEVIDTDAEGRLILADALHYAATRFKPQAILDLATLTGSVVTALGTHRAGLYGNEAALGAAVAAAGEAVGERLWPLPIGEAHRRDLDSPIADLRQCAPAGPLLPDACHAAAFLREFVGLLPWAHLDIAGVSEEAGEEGLAPRHGPTGFGARLLDTLVERHFEDPHRV
;
A
#
# COMPACT_ATOMS: atom_id res chain seq x y z
N MET A 1 -5.37 13.01 -16.10
CA MET A 1 -3.99 12.59 -16.44
C MET A 1 -3.12 13.83 -16.57
N LEU A 2 -1.93 13.85 -15.95
CA LEU A 2 -0.95 14.92 -16.04
C LEU A 2 -0.18 14.83 -17.37
N ARG A 3 0.06 15.99 -18.02
CA ARG A 3 0.85 16.08 -19.26
C ARG A 3 2.03 17.02 -19.07
N LEU A 4 3.21 16.64 -19.53
CA LEU A 4 4.38 17.52 -19.64
C LEU A 4 4.17 18.50 -20.80
N ARG A 5 4.56 19.77 -20.61
CA ARG A 5 4.43 20.85 -21.60
C ARG A 5 5.53 21.90 -21.43
N ALA A 6 5.90 22.57 -22.52
CA ALA A 6 6.75 23.75 -22.44
C ALA A 6 5.95 25.01 -22.04
N GLU A 7 4.67 25.08 -22.41
CA GLU A 7 3.81 26.24 -22.18
C GLU A 7 2.49 25.88 -21.53
N ALA A 8 1.92 26.85 -20.80
CA ALA A 8 0.63 26.68 -20.15
C ALA A 8 -0.51 26.60 -21.17
N PRO A 9 -1.45 25.66 -21.02
CA PRO A 9 -2.63 25.62 -21.87
C PRO A 9 -3.51 26.85 -21.69
N ALA A 10 -4.15 27.30 -22.77
CA ALA A 10 -5.08 28.41 -22.71
C ALA A 10 -6.15 28.22 -21.62
N GLY A 11 -6.34 29.24 -20.78
CA GLY A 11 -7.31 29.24 -19.69
C GLY A 11 -6.96 28.35 -18.47
N ALA A 12 -5.74 27.85 -18.36
CA ALA A 12 -5.29 27.17 -17.16
C ALA A 12 -4.95 28.17 -16.04
N LEU A 13 -5.24 27.75 -14.79
CA LEU A 13 -4.65 28.39 -13.61
C LEU A 13 -3.20 27.89 -13.49
N VAL A 14 -2.25 28.82 -13.45
CA VAL A 14 -0.82 28.51 -13.26
C VAL A 14 -0.47 28.60 -11.77
N LEU A 15 0.20 27.58 -11.26
CA LEU A 15 0.70 27.48 -9.90
C LEU A 15 2.22 27.44 -9.97
N LYS A 16 2.90 28.42 -9.39
CA LYS A 16 4.36 28.55 -9.40
C LYS A 16 4.90 28.28 -8.00
N PRO A 17 5.67 27.22 -7.77
CA PRO A 17 6.42 26.99 -6.52
C PRO A 17 7.48 28.09 -6.33
N ILE A 18 7.56 28.66 -5.12
CA ILE A 18 8.50 29.74 -4.76
C ILE A 18 9.27 29.32 -3.51
N LEU A 19 10.59 29.33 -3.60
CA LEU A 19 11.52 29.15 -2.49
C LEU A 19 11.70 30.47 -1.73
N GLU A 20 12.12 30.41 -0.46
CA GLU A 20 12.53 31.57 0.33
C GLU A 20 13.75 32.24 -0.33
N GLY A 21 13.78 33.59 -0.35
CA GLY A 21 14.83 34.35 -1.06
C GLY A 21 14.58 34.52 -2.55
N GLY A 22 13.47 34.00 -3.09
CA GLY A 22 12.93 34.43 -4.38
C GLY A 22 12.51 35.90 -4.39
N GLU A 23 11.95 36.37 -5.51
CA GLU A 23 11.50 37.79 -5.64
C GLU A 23 10.69 38.24 -4.41
N PRO A 24 11.18 39.25 -3.63
CA PRO A 24 10.47 39.73 -2.45
C PRO A 24 9.10 40.31 -2.89
N HIS A 25 8.04 39.83 -2.24
CA HIS A 25 6.71 40.34 -2.53
C HIS A 25 6.22 41.29 -1.42
N PRO A 26 5.69 42.48 -1.75
CA PRO A 26 5.24 43.49 -0.77
C PRO A 26 4.16 42.98 0.19
N SER A 27 3.43 41.91 -0.15
CA SER A 27 2.35 41.35 0.67
C SER A 27 2.83 40.50 1.86
N GLY A 28 4.14 40.37 2.09
CA GLY A 28 4.70 39.50 3.17
C GLY A 28 4.72 38.01 2.82
N PHE A 29 4.53 37.61 1.56
CA PHE A 29 4.72 36.26 1.12
C PHE A 29 6.21 35.89 1.22
N ALA A 30 6.53 34.89 2.04
CA ALA A 30 7.90 34.46 2.32
C ALA A 30 8.25 33.08 1.73
N GLY A 31 7.38 32.50 0.91
CA GLY A 31 7.61 31.17 0.32
C GLY A 31 7.46 29.98 1.29
N ARG A 32 7.06 30.20 2.53
CA ARG A 32 6.93 29.12 3.54
C ARG A 32 5.97 28.02 3.06
N PRO A 33 6.19 26.75 3.48
CA PRO A 33 5.29 25.67 3.12
C PRO A 33 3.81 26.02 3.37
N SER A 34 2.95 25.59 2.46
CA SER A 34 1.49 25.85 2.48
C SER A 34 1.06 27.33 2.33
N GLN A 35 1.97 28.30 2.28
CA GLN A 35 1.59 29.67 1.91
C GLN A 35 1.13 29.73 0.45
N VAL A 36 0.06 30.48 0.21
CA VAL A 36 -0.48 30.73 -1.14
C VAL A 36 -0.69 32.23 -1.32
N LEU A 37 -0.20 32.78 -2.43
CA LEU A 37 -0.43 34.15 -2.83
C LEU A 37 -1.09 34.20 -4.20
N GLU A 38 -2.28 34.76 -4.29
CA GLU A 38 -2.94 35.02 -5.56
C GLU A 38 -2.45 36.34 -6.14
N LEU A 39 -1.68 36.26 -7.22
CA LEU A 39 -1.19 37.43 -7.95
C LEU A 39 -2.19 37.91 -9.01
N HIS A 40 -2.93 36.98 -9.59
CA HIS A 40 -3.92 37.18 -10.63
C HIS A 40 -4.91 36.01 -10.62
N PRO A 41 -6.16 36.13 -11.08
CA PRO A 41 -7.11 35.01 -11.14
C PRO A 41 -6.61 33.74 -11.85
N LYS A 42 -5.53 33.85 -12.64
CA LYS A 42 -4.89 32.72 -13.35
C LYS A 42 -3.46 32.43 -12.90
N LEU A 43 -2.97 33.07 -11.83
CA LEU A 43 -1.60 32.88 -11.34
C LEU A 43 -1.57 32.94 -9.82
N ARG A 44 -1.09 31.85 -9.19
CA ARG A 44 -0.83 31.76 -7.75
C ARG A 44 0.59 31.30 -7.49
N TRP A 45 1.22 31.90 -6.50
CA TRP A 45 2.46 31.42 -5.93
C TRP A 45 2.15 30.47 -4.78
N VAL A 46 2.93 29.40 -4.69
CA VAL A 46 2.82 28.38 -3.64
C VAL A 46 4.17 28.22 -2.96
N GLY A 47 4.22 28.35 -1.65
CA GLY A 47 5.46 28.25 -0.89
C GLY A 47 6.09 26.87 -1.00
N ALA A 48 7.39 26.85 -1.25
CA ALA A 48 8.21 25.64 -1.42
C ALA A 48 9.50 25.67 -0.57
N ASP A 49 9.60 26.63 0.34
CA ASP A 49 10.78 26.79 1.19
C ASP A 49 11.10 25.52 1.98
N GLY A 50 12.40 25.22 2.14
CA GLY A 50 12.92 24.02 2.84
C GLY A 50 12.74 22.72 2.07
N ALA A 51 12.12 22.69 0.88
CA ALA A 51 12.02 21.48 0.08
C ALA A 51 13.38 21.09 -0.52
N SER A 52 13.95 19.97 -0.06
CA SER A 52 15.29 19.51 -0.43
C SER A 52 15.34 18.05 -0.92
N ASN A 53 14.27 17.29 -0.71
CA ASN A 53 14.19 15.89 -1.12
C ASN A 53 12.88 15.57 -1.85
N THR A 54 12.80 14.40 -2.48
CA THR A 54 11.65 13.99 -3.29
C THR A 54 10.32 14.06 -2.54
N PRO A 55 10.14 13.48 -1.32
CA PRO A 55 8.87 13.58 -0.60
C PRO A 55 8.45 15.02 -0.28
N GLN A 56 9.38 15.91 0.02
CA GLN A 56 9.05 17.33 0.28
C GLN A 56 8.57 18.03 -0.99
N TRP A 57 9.20 17.79 -2.14
CA TRP A 57 8.73 18.31 -3.42
C TRP A 57 7.39 17.72 -3.86
N GLU A 58 7.11 16.46 -3.53
CA GLU A 58 5.77 15.86 -3.70
C GLU A 58 4.72 16.60 -2.84
N ALA A 59 5.06 16.92 -1.58
CA ALA A 59 4.19 17.70 -0.70
C ALA A 59 3.89 19.11 -1.28
N VAL A 60 4.88 19.77 -1.89
CA VAL A 60 4.68 21.04 -2.62
C VAL A 60 3.75 20.84 -3.81
N GLY A 61 3.90 19.77 -4.59
CA GLY A 61 3.00 19.41 -5.68
C GLY A 61 1.56 19.21 -5.22
N ALA A 62 1.37 18.54 -4.06
CA ALA A 62 0.06 18.40 -3.42
C ALA A 62 -0.50 19.74 -2.94
N ALA A 63 0.33 20.64 -2.38
CA ALA A 63 -0.06 21.99 -1.98
C ALA A 63 -0.53 22.82 -3.18
N CYS A 64 0.14 22.70 -4.33
CA CYS A 64 -0.32 23.29 -5.57
C CYS A 64 -1.76 22.86 -5.92
N LEU A 65 -2.06 21.56 -5.80
CA LEU A 65 -3.42 21.06 -6.08
C LEU A 65 -4.46 21.56 -5.09
N ARG A 66 -4.11 21.71 -3.80
CA ARG A 66 -5.00 22.34 -2.80
C ARG A 66 -5.24 23.80 -3.15
N ALA A 67 -4.19 24.54 -3.50
CA ALA A 67 -4.27 25.94 -3.92
C ALA A 67 -5.06 26.15 -5.21
N ALA A 68 -5.23 25.12 -6.05
CA ALA A 68 -6.02 25.19 -7.26
C ALA A 68 -7.53 25.32 -7.01
N GLY A 69 -8.01 24.86 -5.85
CA GLY A 69 -9.43 24.85 -5.53
C GLY A 69 -10.27 24.11 -6.57
N GLU A 70 -11.27 24.78 -7.13
CA GLU A 70 -12.20 24.22 -8.12
C GLU A 70 -11.76 24.39 -9.59
N ALA A 71 -10.60 24.97 -9.84
CA ALA A 71 -10.12 25.24 -11.20
C ALA A 71 -10.05 23.94 -12.04
N PRO A 72 -10.78 23.84 -13.16
CA PRO A 72 -10.86 22.60 -13.93
C PRO A 72 -9.58 22.30 -14.75
N ARG A 73 -8.76 23.32 -15.03
CA ARG A 73 -7.50 23.23 -15.76
C ARG A 73 -6.40 23.89 -14.93
N VAL A 74 -5.37 23.12 -14.61
CA VAL A 74 -4.26 23.55 -13.75
C VAL A 74 -2.95 23.26 -14.44
N ALA A 75 -2.01 24.19 -14.37
CA ALA A 75 -0.63 24.02 -14.78
C ALA A 75 0.29 24.34 -13.60
N ILE A 76 1.20 23.44 -13.26
CA ILE A 76 2.27 23.67 -12.29
C ILE A 76 3.51 24.09 -13.06
N ASP A 77 4.02 25.28 -12.77
CA ASP A 77 5.20 25.84 -13.43
C ASP A 77 6.48 25.41 -12.70
N ALA A 78 7.13 24.38 -13.25
CA ALA A 78 8.39 23.85 -12.77
C ALA A 78 9.57 24.21 -13.69
N ARG A 79 9.40 25.16 -14.61
CA ARG A 79 10.48 25.64 -15.46
C ARG A 79 11.57 26.31 -14.62
N GLY A 80 12.82 26.10 -14.99
CA GLY A 80 13.99 26.52 -14.22
C GLY A 80 14.36 25.58 -13.06
N LEU A 81 13.54 24.55 -12.75
CA LEU A 81 13.86 23.53 -11.76
C LEU A 81 14.47 22.28 -12.42
N PRO A 82 15.31 21.52 -11.70
CA PRO A 82 15.79 20.22 -12.19
C PRO A 82 14.64 19.27 -12.56
N ASP A 83 14.81 18.45 -13.61
CA ASP A 83 13.79 17.53 -14.09
C ASP A 83 13.29 16.58 -12.99
N ALA A 84 14.16 16.11 -12.08
CA ALA A 84 13.77 15.28 -10.95
C ALA A 84 12.82 16.00 -9.97
N VAL A 85 13.05 17.28 -9.71
CA VAL A 85 12.19 18.12 -8.88
C VAL A 85 10.83 18.34 -9.57
N ALA A 86 10.86 18.65 -10.87
CA ALA A 86 9.63 18.79 -11.64
C ALA A 86 8.78 17.52 -11.61
N VAL A 87 9.42 16.34 -11.76
CA VAL A 87 8.75 15.03 -11.68
C VAL A 87 8.16 14.79 -10.28
N ALA A 88 8.87 15.16 -9.20
CA ALA A 88 8.36 15.04 -7.83
C ALA A 88 7.11 15.93 -7.62
N LEU A 89 7.14 17.19 -8.10
CA LEU A 89 5.96 18.06 -8.10
C LEU A 89 4.77 17.44 -8.82
N GLY A 90 5.00 16.89 -10.01
CA GLY A 90 3.98 16.19 -10.80
C GLY A 90 3.41 14.96 -10.09
N THR A 91 4.26 14.19 -9.42
CA THR A 91 3.91 13.02 -8.61
C THR A 91 2.96 13.40 -7.48
N GLY A 92 3.35 14.38 -6.65
CA GLY A 92 2.51 14.86 -5.55
C GLY A 92 1.17 15.43 -6.03
N ALA A 93 1.19 16.17 -7.12
CA ALA A 93 -0.02 16.69 -7.73
C ALA A 93 -0.96 15.57 -8.20
N MET A 94 -0.46 14.53 -8.88
CA MET A 94 -1.30 13.41 -9.32
C MET A 94 -1.87 12.63 -8.15
N LEU A 95 -1.07 12.33 -7.14
CA LEU A 95 -1.52 11.63 -5.93
C LEU A 95 -2.63 12.41 -5.21
N ARG A 96 -2.48 13.74 -5.10
CA ARG A 96 -3.47 14.61 -4.46
C ARG A 96 -4.73 14.83 -5.30
N ALA A 97 -4.63 14.75 -6.61
CA ALA A 97 -5.77 14.94 -7.51
C ALA A 97 -6.78 13.79 -7.46
N TRP A 98 -6.40 12.63 -6.95
CA TRP A 98 -7.27 11.45 -6.89
C TRP A 98 -8.49 11.70 -6.00
N ARG A 99 -9.63 11.19 -6.43
CA ARG A 99 -10.93 11.21 -5.75
C ARG A 99 -11.69 9.94 -6.05
N PHE A 100 -12.23 9.28 -5.04
CA PHE A 100 -13.19 8.20 -5.25
C PHE A 100 -14.57 8.78 -5.55
N GLU A 101 -14.99 8.72 -6.79
CA GLU A 101 -16.25 9.30 -7.28
C GLU A 101 -17.18 8.27 -7.95
N ALA A 102 -16.77 7.00 -8.01
CA ALA A 102 -17.49 5.96 -8.74
C ALA A 102 -18.94 5.76 -8.27
N LEU A 103 -19.22 6.07 -7.01
CA LEU A 103 -20.55 5.88 -6.39
C LEU A 103 -21.32 7.19 -6.16
N LYS A 104 -20.74 8.32 -6.56
CA LYS A 104 -21.41 9.63 -6.40
C LYS A 104 -22.27 9.94 -7.62
N SER A 105 -23.49 10.41 -7.39
CA SER A 105 -24.41 10.90 -8.45
C SER A 105 -23.86 12.17 -9.13
N ARG A 106 -23.12 12.99 -8.38
CA ARG A 106 -22.47 14.21 -8.88
C ARG A 106 -20.99 14.19 -8.56
N ARG A 107 -20.18 14.61 -9.54
CA ARG A 107 -18.72 14.72 -9.36
C ARG A 107 -18.39 15.94 -8.52
N THR A 108 -17.39 15.81 -7.63
CA THR A 108 -16.85 16.92 -6.85
C THR A 108 -16.15 17.93 -7.80
N PRO A 109 -16.37 19.24 -7.66
CA PRO A 109 -15.59 20.25 -8.39
C PRO A 109 -14.08 20.11 -8.12
N GLY A 110 -13.27 20.52 -9.09
CA GLY A 110 -11.82 20.52 -8.94
C GLY A 110 -11.05 20.20 -10.22
N PRO A 111 -9.72 20.10 -10.14
CA PRO A 111 -8.86 19.90 -11.29
C PRO A 111 -9.17 18.60 -12.05
N ARG A 112 -9.43 18.73 -13.36
CA ARG A 112 -9.69 17.61 -14.28
C ARG A 112 -8.57 17.43 -15.30
N ARG A 113 -7.81 18.50 -15.57
CA ARG A 113 -6.68 18.50 -16.50
C ARG A 113 -5.48 19.12 -15.82
N LEU A 114 -4.43 18.32 -15.67
CA LEU A 114 -3.17 18.75 -15.06
C LEU A 114 -2.11 18.86 -16.13
N SER A 115 -1.31 19.91 -16.07
CA SER A 115 -0.11 20.09 -16.88
C SER A 115 1.07 20.38 -15.95
N LEU A 116 2.23 19.84 -16.25
CA LEU A 116 3.48 20.17 -15.62
C LEU A 116 4.34 20.89 -16.66
N LEU A 117 4.65 22.16 -16.41
CA LEU A 117 5.47 22.95 -17.32
C LEU A 117 6.94 22.69 -16.98
N VAL A 118 7.70 22.29 -17.97
CA VAL A 118 9.14 21.98 -17.88
C VAL A 118 9.87 22.60 -19.06
N ASP A 119 11.16 22.88 -18.91
CA ASP A 119 11.96 23.51 -19.97
C ASP A 119 12.09 22.61 -21.20
N ALA A 120 12.29 21.30 -21.00
CA ALA A 120 12.46 20.32 -22.05
C ALA A 120 11.58 19.06 -21.80
N PRO A 121 10.32 19.04 -22.30
CA PRO A 121 9.41 17.92 -22.09
C PRO A 121 9.97 16.56 -22.49
N ASP A 122 10.72 16.48 -23.58
CA ASP A 122 11.30 15.22 -24.07
C ASP A 122 12.40 14.69 -23.14
N ARG A 123 13.19 15.58 -22.52
CA ARG A 123 14.21 15.22 -21.53
C ARG A 123 13.59 14.71 -20.23
N ALA A 124 12.52 15.33 -19.77
CA ALA A 124 11.82 14.93 -18.55
C ALA A 124 10.92 13.69 -18.74
N ALA A 125 10.54 13.35 -19.97
CA ALA A 125 9.59 12.28 -20.26
C ALA A 125 9.98 10.90 -19.72
N PRO A 126 11.23 10.41 -19.82
CA PRO A 126 11.60 9.09 -19.27
C PRO A 126 11.49 9.06 -17.74
N LEU A 127 11.93 10.10 -17.04
CA LEU A 127 11.81 10.21 -15.57
C LEU A 127 10.34 10.25 -15.16
N TRP A 128 9.53 11.01 -15.89
CA TRP A 128 8.09 11.07 -15.65
C TRP A 128 7.40 9.70 -15.89
N ALA A 129 7.72 9.02 -16.97
CA ALA A 129 7.15 7.70 -17.27
C ALA A 129 7.44 6.70 -16.14
N ARG A 130 8.66 6.74 -15.60
CA ARG A 130 9.09 5.92 -14.46
C ARG A 130 8.27 6.23 -13.19
N ALA A 131 8.24 7.50 -12.77
CA ALA A 131 7.51 7.93 -11.58
C ALA A 131 6.01 7.68 -11.71
N LYS A 132 5.45 7.92 -12.89
CA LYS A 132 4.04 7.71 -13.21
C LYS A 132 3.60 6.25 -12.98
N ALA A 133 4.42 5.26 -13.30
CA ALA A 133 4.10 3.85 -13.06
C ALA A 133 3.83 3.59 -11.57
N GLY A 134 4.70 4.05 -10.67
CA GLY A 134 4.50 3.95 -9.23
C GLY A 134 3.28 4.72 -8.72
N VAL A 135 3.03 5.94 -9.26
CA VAL A 135 1.82 6.70 -8.95
C VAL A 135 0.56 5.93 -9.35
N GLU A 136 0.50 5.39 -10.55
CA GLU A 136 -0.66 4.64 -11.04
C GLU A 136 -0.88 3.35 -10.24
N GLY A 137 0.18 2.69 -9.76
CA GLY A 137 0.08 1.59 -8.81
C GLY A 137 -0.56 2.01 -7.48
N ALA A 138 -0.11 3.12 -6.90
CA ALA A 138 -0.71 3.66 -5.67
C ALA A 138 -2.17 4.09 -5.88
N LEU A 139 -2.51 4.69 -7.02
CA LEU A 139 -3.88 5.08 -7.34
C LEU A 139 -4.79 3.87 -7.52
N GLN A 140 -4.31 2.78 -8.12
CA GLN A 140 -5.05 1.52 -8.20
C GLN A 140 -5.31 0.94 -6.80
N ALA A 141 -4.31 0.96 -5.93
CA ALA A 141 -4.49 0.51 -4.55
C ALA A 141 -5.56 1.35 -3.83
N ARG A 142 -5.54 2.67 -3.98
CA ARG A 142 -6.56 3.58 -3.43
C ARG A 142 -7.95 3.28 -3.94
N GLU A 143 -8.10 3.01 -5.23
CA GLU A 143 -9.39 2.69 -5.84
C GLU A 143 -9.98 1.41 -5.24
N LEU A 144 -9.16 0.38 -5.04
CA LEU A 144 -9.57 -0.87 -4.41
C LEU A 144 -9.99 -0.66 -2.95
N VAL A 145 -9.18 0.06 -2.15
CA VAL A 145 -9.43 0.29 -0.72
C VAL A 145 -10.65 1.18 -0.47
N ALA A 146 -10.92 2.13 -1.37
CA ALA A 146 -12.08 3.01 -1.25
C ALA A 146 -13.42 2.33 -1.58
N GLU A 147 -13.40 1.24 -2.32
CA GLU A 147 -14.60 0.52 -2.72
C GLU A 147 -15.27 -0.17 -1.52
N PRO A 148 -16.57 -0.04 -1.30
CA PRO A 148 -17.26 -0.70 -0.21
C PRO A 148 -17.39 -2.22 -0.43
N ALA A 149 -17.40 -3.00 0.66
CA ALA A 149 -17.34 -4.46 0.66
C ALA A 149 -18.52 -5.13 -0.06
N ASN A 150 -19.71 -4.52 -0.06
CA ASN A 150 -20.86 -5.03 -0.82
C ASN A 150 -20.66 -5.00 -2.34
N ARG A 151 -19.59 -4.33 -2.81
CA ARG A 151 -19.16 -4.30 -4.21
C ARG A 151 -17.82 -5.01 -4.40
N LEU A 152 -16.89 -4.90 -3.45
CA LEU A 152 -15.55 -5.50 -3.53
C LEU A 152 -15.42 -6.67 -2.53
N HIS A 153 -16.26 -7.67 -2.65
CA HIS A 153 -16.12 -8.94 -1.95
C HIS A 153 -15.02 -9.82 -2.60
N PRO A 154 -14.57 -10.94 -1.98
CA PRO A 154 -13.38 -11.70 -2.46
C PRO A 154 -13.45 -12.12 -3.94
N ARG A 155 -14.62 -12.52 -4.44
CA ARG A 155 -14.79 -12.93 -5.85
C ARG A 155 -14.64 -11.74 -6.80
N GLU A 156 -15.22 -10.60 -6.48
CA GLU A 156 -15.13 -9.40 -7.31
C GLU A 156 -13.70 -8.83 -7.28
N PHE A 157 -13.06 -8.83 -6.12
CA PHE A 157 -11.66 -8.41 -6.03
C PHE A 157 -10.77 -9.28 -6.93
N ALA A 158 -10.90 -10.60 -6.85
CA ALA A 158 -10.18 -11.51 -7.75
C ALA A 158 -10.47 -11.24 -9.23
N ARG A 159 -11.73 -10.92 -9.60
CA ARG A 159 -12.10 -10.56 -10.97
C ARG A 159 -11.42 -9.28 -11.43
N ARG A 160 -11.34 -8.26 -10.57
CA ARG A 160 -10.63 -7.00 -10.91
C ARG A 160 -9.14 -7.21 -11.05
N LEU A 161 -8.53 -8.04 -10.20
CA LEU A 161 -7.12 -8.41 -10.33
C LEU A 161 -6.83 -9.16 -11.63
N LYS A 162 -7.77 -10.00 -12.07
CA LYS A 162 -7.63 -10.71 -13.36
C LYS A 162 -7.56 -9.76 -14.55
N ALA A 163 -8.14 -8.57 -14.48
CA ALA A 163 -8.02 -7.56 -15.54
C ALA A 163 -6.58 -7.05 -15.73
N LEU A 164 -5.67 -7.27 -14.76
CA LEU A 164 -4.25 -6.93 -14.89
C LEU A 164 -3.50 -7.80 -15.91
N GLU A 165 -4.12 -8.87 -16.43
CA GLU A 165 -3.59 -9.61 -17.59
C GLU A 165 -3.38 -8.69 -18.80
N ALA A 166 -4.21 -7.65 -18.95
CA ALA A 166 -4.05 -6.65 -20.00
C ALA A 166 -2.75 -5.79 -19.87
N GLU A 167 -2.15 -5.78 -18.69
CA GLU A 167 -0.87 -5.11 -18.41
C GLU A 167 0.34 -6.06 -18.53
N GLY A 168 0.12 -7.31 -18.99
CA GLY A 168 1.17 -8.32 -19.18
C GLY A 168 1.47 -9.18 -17.96
N LEU A 169 0.65 -9.12 -16.91
CA LEU A 169 0.75 -10.02 -15.76
C LEU A 169 0.08 -11.37 -16.05
N GLU A 170 0.66 -12.45 -15.54
CA GLU A 170 -0.04 -13.74 -15.46
C GLU A 170 -0.87 -13.77 -14.18
N VAL A 171 -2.15 -14.12 -14.28
CA VAL A 171 -3.07 -14.10 -13.13
C VAL A 171 -3.73 -15.46 -12.93
N GLU A 172 -3.46 -16.09 -11.78
CA GLU A 172 -4.11 -17.32 -11.34
C GLU A 172 -5.03 -17.04 -10.15
N VAL A 173 -6.22 -17.65 -10.12
CA VAL A 173 -7.20 -17.51 -9.05
C VAL A 173 -7.59 -18.87 -8.52
N LEU A 174 -7.20 -19.18 -7.27
CA LEU A 174 -7.61 -20.40 -6.59
C LEU A 174 -8.93 -20.17 -5.85
N LYS A 175 -9.92 -21.01 -6.18
CA LYS A 175 -11.27 -20.99 -5.61
C LYS A 175 -11.34 -21.89 -4.35
N PRO A 176 -12.40 -21.82 -3.53
CA PRO A 176 -12.52 -22.62 -2.29
C PRO A 176 -12.31 -24.12 -2.49
N SER A 177 -12.75 -24.71 -3.61
CA SER A 177 -12.54 -26.12 -3.88
C SER A 177 -11.07 -26.48 -4.10
N GLN A 178 -10.29 -25.57 -4.72
CA GLN A 178 -8.84 -25.75 -4.91
C GLN A 178 -8.09 -25.50 -3.61
N LEU A 179 -8.50 -24.50 -2.81
CA LEU A 179 -7.95 -24.23 -1.49
C LEU A 179 -8.14 -25.41 -0.54
N ARG A 180 -9.32 -26.08 -0.57
CA ARG A 180 -9.54 -27.33 0.20
C ARG A 180 -8.59 -28.45 -0.22
N LYS A 181 -8.37 -28.64 -1.52
CA LYS A 181 -7.43 -29.66 -2.02
C LYS A 181 -5.98 -29.36 -1.61
N LEU A 182 -5.63 -28.09 -1.48
CA LEU A 182 -4.31 -27.66 -1.02
C LEU A 182 -4.15 -27.77 0.50
N GLY A 183 -5.25 -27.78 1.27
CA GLY A 183 -5.19 -27.74 2.73
C GLY A 183 -4.97 -26.34 3.31
N ALA A 184 -5.42 -25.28 2.63
CA ALA A 184 -5.30 -23.90 3.09
C ALA A 184 -6.32 -23.59 4.21
N GLY A 185 -6.11 -24.20 5.39
CA GLY A 185 -7.08 -24.22 6.47
C GLY A 185 -7.32 -22.87 7.12
N GLY A 186 -6.29 -22.02 7.24
CA GLY A 186 -6.42 -20.67 7.77
C GLY A 186 -7.30 -19.78 6.87
N LEU A 187 -7.01 -19.75 5.57
CA LEU A 187 -7.77 -18.97 4.61
C LEU A 187 -9.22 -19.47 4.47
N LEU A 188 -9.43 -20.77 4.52
CA LEU A 188 -10.76 -21.38 4.45
C LEU A 188 -11.59 -21.09 5.71
N ALA A 189 -11.00 -21.19 6.91
CA ALA A 189 -11.69 -20.94 8.17
C ALA A 189 -12.15 -19.49 8.29
N VAL A 190 -11.27 -18.53 8.00
CA VAL A 190 -11.63 -17.11 8.05
C VAL A 190 -12.78 -16.79 7.10
N GLY A 191 -12.75 -17.31 5.87
CA GLY A 191 -13.76 -17.01 4.86
C GLY A 191 -15.03 -17.87 4.93
N GLN A 192 -15.15 -18.85 5.85
CA GLN A 192 -16.30 -19.77 5.84
C GLN A 192 -17.60 -19.17 6.36
N GLY A 193 -17.50 -18.08 7.15
CA GLY A 193 -18.66 -17.37 7.67
C GLY A 193 -19.33 -16.43 6.64
N ALA A 194 -18.62 -16.07 5.59
CA ALA A 194 -19.07 -15.14 4.58
C ALA A 194 -19.92 -15.81 3.48
N ALA A 195 -20.78 -15.01 2.82
CA ALA A 195 -21.57 -15.48 1.68
C ALA A 195 -20.71 -15.85 0.46
N GLU A 196 -19.63 -15.08 0.22
CA GLU A 196 -18.67 -15.33 -0.85
C GLU A 196 -17.40 -15.95 -0.27
N GLY A 197 -17.13 -17.20 -0.60
CA GLY A 197 -15.98 -17.91 -0.08
C GLY A 197 -14.64 -17.29 -0.50
N PRO A 198 -13.54 -17.61 0.20
CA PRO A 198 -12.23 -16.99 0.02
C PRO A 198 -11.60 -17.29 -1.35
N ARG A 199 -10.59 -16.52 -1.71
CA ARG A 199 -9.77 -16.69 -2.92
C ARG A 199 -8.29 -16.52 -2.56
N LEU A 200 -7.42 -17.25 -3.23
CA LEU A 200 -5.99 -16.95 -3.28
C LEU A 200 -5.69 -16.50 -4.71
N VAL A 201 -5.21 -15.26 -4.86
CA VAL A 201 -4.88 -14.71 -6.19
C VAL A 201 -3.38 -14.60 -6.31
N ILE A 202 -2.84 -15.11 -7.41
CA ILE A 202 -1.42 -15.07 -7.72
C ILE A 202 -1.25 -14.17 -8.95
N LEU A 203 -0.45 -13.10 -8.80
CA LEU A 203 -0.03 -12.22 -9.89
C LEU A 203 1.44 -12.48 -10.16
N ARG A 204 1.84 -12.74 -11.41
CA ARG A 204 3.24 -12.98 -11.78
C ARG A 204 3.69 -12.01 -12.86
N TRP A 205 4.81 -11.36 -12.60
CA TRP A 205 5.59 -10.61 -13.58
C TRP A 205 6.86 -11.38 -13.90
N LYS A 206 7.07 -11.73 -15.18
CA LYS A 206 8.21 -12.56 -15.58
C LYS A 206 9.55 -11.84 -15.47
N GLY A 207 9.55 -10.52 -15.70
CA GLY A 207 10.80 -9.79 -15.84
C GLY A 207 11.66 -10.28 -16.99
N ARG A 208 12.96 -9.95 -16.93
CA ARG A 208 13.97 -10.39 -17.91
C ARG A 208 15.18 -11.08 -17.27
N PHE A 209 15.34 -10.93 -15.94
CA PHE A 209 16.43 -11.59 -15.23
C PHE A 209 16.15 -13.09 -15.05
N ALA A 210 17.20 -13.90 -15.20
CA ALA A 210 17.17 -15.32 -14.90
C ALA A 210 17.42 -15.55 -13.38
N ALA A 211 16.55 -14.97 -12.54
CA ALA A 211 16.63 -15.01 -11.09
C ALA A 211 15.30 -15.50 -10.48
N PRO A 212 15.30 -16.04 -9.24
CA PRO A 212 14.07 -16.28 -8.51
C PRO A 212 13.28 -14.97 -8.32
N PRO A 213 11.94 -15.01 -8.27
CA PRO A 213 11.15 -13.79 -8.11
C PRO A 213 11.32 -13.19 -6.71
N VAL A 214 11.05 -11.89 -6.59
CA VAL A 214 10.70 -11.26 -5.31
C VAL A 214 9.23 -11.55 -5.06
N ALA A 215 8.86 -11.99 -3.83
CA ALA A 215 7.48 -12.29 -3.49
C ALA A 215 6.87 -11.20 -2.62
N PHE A 216 5.67 -10.77 -2.99
CA PHE A 216 4.80 -9.92 -2.18
C PHE A 216 3.61 -10.75 -1.68
N VAL A 217 3.28 -10.65 -0.40
CA VAL A 217 2.12 -11.32 0.17
C VAL A 217 1.21 -10.27 0.80
N GLY A 218 -0.07 -10.29 0.45
CA GLY A 218 -0.99 -9.22 0.86
C GLY A 218 -2.19 -9.73 1.64
N LYS A 219 -2.46 -9.12 2.81
CA LYS A 219 -3.72 -9.29 3.54
C LYS A 219 -4.86 -8.69 2.71
N GLY A 220 -5.88 -9.49 2.43
CA GLY A 220 -7.01 -9.11 1.60
C GLY A 220 -8.36 -9.36 2.26
N ILE A 221 -8.55 -8.92 3.50
CA ILE A 221 -9.84 -9.01 4.19
C ILE A 221 -10.76 -7.91 3.66
N CYS A 222 -11.68 -8.29 2.76
CA CYS A 222 -12.57 -7.34 2.07
C CYS A 222 -13.51 -6.61 3.04
N PHE A 223 -13.88 -7.26 4.13
CA PHE A 223 -14.52 -6.67 5.30
C PHE A 223 -14.24 -7.51 6.54
N ASP A 224 -14.02 -6.84 7.66
CA ASP A 224 -13.71 -7.50 8.92
C ASP A 224 -14.70 -7.10 10.01
N THR A 225 -15.56 -8.05 10.40
CA THR A 225 -16.48 -7.88 11.54
C THR A 225 -15.83 -8.27 12.87
N GLY A 226 -14.63 -8.85 12.84
CA GLY A 226 -14.03 -9.55 13.97
C GLY A 226 -14.45 -11.03 14.05
N GLY A 227 -15.40 -11.47 13.25
CA GLY A 227 -15.97 -12.81 13.37
C GLY A 227 -16.81 -12.95 14.65
N ILE A 228 -16.72 -14.10 15.34
CA ILE A 228 -17.42 -14.33 16.62
C ILE A 228 -16.90 -13.39 17.73
N SER A 229 -15.63 -13.05 17.71
CA SER A 229 -15.03 -11.98 18.55
C SER A 229 -15.36 -10.62 17.94
N ILE A 230 -16.65 -10.24 17.93
CA ILE A 230 -17.19 -9.14 17.15
C ILE A 230 -16.65 -7.78 17.59
N LYS A 231 -16.26 -6.95 16.63
CA LYS A 231 -15.79 -5.58 16.84
C LYS A 231 -16.92 -4.67 17.36
N PRO A 232 -16.59 -3.60 18.10
CA PRO A 232 -17.54 -2.53 18.37
C PRO A 232 -18.10 -1.92 17.07
N ALA A 233 -19.37 -1.50 17.08
CA ALA A 233 -20.00 -0.89 15.90
C ALA A 233 -19.32 0.42 15.46
N ALA A 234 -18.79 1.20 16.42
CA ALA A 234 -18.11 2.46 16.13
C ALA A 234 -16.80 2.21 15.37
N GLY A 235 -16.70 2.75 14.15
CA GLY A 235 -15.51 2.61 13.28
C GLY A 235 -15.50 1.31 12.45
N MET A 236 -16.45 0.42 12.62
CA MET A 236 -16.48 -0.84 11.84
C MET A 236 -16.62 -0.57 10.34
N GLU A 237 -17.23 0.54 9.92
CA GLU A 237 -17.34 0.94 8.52
C GLU A 237 -15.98 1.15 7.84
N LYS A 238 -14.91 1.38 8.61
CA LYS A 238 -13.56 1.52 8.10
C LYS A 238 -12.93 0.17 7.75
N MET A 239 -13.47 -0.93 8.24
CA MET A 239 -12.97 -2.28 8.00
C MET A 239 -13.08 -2.73 6.53
N ARG A 240 -13.74 -1.93 5.65
CA ARG A 240 -13.59 -2.08 4.19
C ARG A 240 -12.14 -1.89 3.72
N GLY A 241 -11.31 -1.18 4.50
CA GLY A 241 -9.90 -0.93 4.22
C GLY A 241 -8.96 -2.06 4.64
N ASP A 242 -9.48 -3.11 5.28
CA ASP A 242 -8.67 -4.20 5.84
C ASP A 242 -8.07 -5.15 4.78
N MET A 243 -8.13 -4.75 3.56
CA MET A 243 -7.52 -5.36 2.38
C MET A 243 -6.44 -4.48 1.73
N ALA A 244 -6.00 -3.41 2.42
CA ALA A 244 -5.02 -2.46 1.88
C ALA A 244 -3.67 -3.11 1.58
N GLY A 245 -3.28 -4.16 2.31
CA GLY A 245 -2.07 -4.93 2.03
C GLY A 245 -2.12 -5.61 0.67
N ALA A 246 -3.20 -6.32 0.35
CA ALA A 246 -3.40 -6.93 -0.96
C ALA A 246 -3.50 -5.89 -2.08
N ALA A 247 -4.18 -4.77 -1.83
CA ALA A 247 -4.29 -3.66 -2.78
C ALA A 247 -2.93 -3.03 -3.09
N ALA A 248 -2.08 -2.81 -2.08
CA ALA A 248 -0.72 -2.29 -2.23
C ALA A 248 0.17 -3.24 -3.05
N CYS A 249 0.14 -4.54 -2.75
CA CYS A 249 0.87 -5.55 -3.52
C CYS A 249 0.41 -5.59 -4.99
N ALA A 250 -0.90 -5.53 -5.25
CA ALA A 250 -1.43 -5.46 -6.61
C ALA A 250 -1.00 -4.18 -7.34
N GLY A 251 -0.99 -3.04 -6.63
CA GLY A 251 -0.51 -1.77 -7.14
C GLY A 251 0.98 -1.80 -7.49
N ALA A 252 1.81 -2.42 -6.65
CA ALA A 252 3.23 -2.63 -6.94
C ALA A 252 3.44 -3.49 -8.19
N MET A 253 2.71 -4.61 -8.34
CA MET A 253 2.77 -5.45 -9.53
C MET A 253 2.38 -4.69 -10.80
N LEU A 254 1.36 -3.83 -10.74
CA LEU A 254 1.01 -2.93 -11.84
C LEU A 254 2.15 -1.97 -12.18
N ALA A 255 2.79 -1.37 -11.18
CA ALA A 255 3.91 -0.44 -11.38
C ALA A 255 5.09 -1.15 -12.06
N LEU A 256 5.46 -2.35 -11.59
CA LEU A 256 6.51 -3.18 -12.20
C LEU A 256 6.21 -3.48 -13.67
N ALA A 257 4.98 -3.87 -13.98
CA ALA A 257 4.55 -4.16 -15.35
C ALA A 257 4.62 -2.91 -16.24
N ARG A 258 4.08 -1.78 -15.79
CA ARG A 258 4.03 -0.53 -16.58
C ARG A 258 5.38 0.10 -16.83
N ARG A 259 6.35 -0.07 -15.92
CA ARG A 259 7.73 0.36 -16.15
C ARG A 259 8.61 -0.70 -16.80
N ASN A 260 8.04 -1.87 -17.10
CA ASN A 260 8.75 -2.99 -17.72
C ASN A 260 9.98 -3.41 -16.88
N SER A 261 9.77 -3.64 -15.57
CA SER A 261 10.81 -4.06 -14.63
C SER A 261 11.58 -5.27 -15.15
N PRO A 262 12.92 -5.29 -15.11
CA PRO A 262 13.69 -6.48 -15.46
C PRO A 262 13.60 -7.58 -14.41
N CYS A 263 13.26 -7.24 -13.14
CA CYS A 263 13.19 -8.19 -12.03
C CYS A 263 11.91 -9.03 -12.09
N PRO A 264 11.97 -10.37 -12.02
CA PRO A 264 10.79 -11.19 -11.84
C PRO A 264 10.17 -10.99 -10.46
N ALA A 265 8.84 -10.93 -10.42
CA ALA A 265 8.10 -10.74 -9.17
C ALA A 265 6.83 -11.60 -9.14
N VAL A 266 6.38 -11.94 -7.93
CA VAL A 266 5.10 -12.62 -7.70
C VAL A 266 4.38 -11.98 -6.54
N ALA A 267 3.06 -11.74 -6.67
CA ALA A 267 2.23 -11.40 -5.54
C ALA A 267 1.26 -12.53 -5.24
N VAL A 268 1.11 -12.89 -3.96
CA VAL A 268 0.17 -13.89 -3.43
C VAL A 268 -0.79 -13.17 -2.50
N LEU A 269 -2.04 -13.04 -2.92
CA LEU A 269 -3.04 -12.21 -2.26
C LEU A 269 -4.12 -13.12 -1.66
N ALA A 270 -4.19 -13.18 -0.32
CA ALA A 270 -5.19 -13.94 0.40
C ALA A 270 -6.45 -13.11 0.61
N LEU A 271 -7.51 -13.42 -0.14
CA LEU A 271 -8.76 -12.66 -0.14
C LEU A 271 -9.83 -13.42 0.63
N ALA A 272 -10.36 -12.80 1.68
CA ALA A 272 -11.47 -13.35 2.48
C ALA A 272 -12.37 -12.22 3.00
N GLU A 273 -13.47 -12.57 3.60
CA GLU A 273 -14.32 -11.70 4.41
C GLU A 273 -14.52 -12.39 5.76
N ASN A 274 -14.19 -11.72 6.85
CA ASN A 274 -14.37 -12.23 8.20
C ASN A 274 -15.76 -11.81 8.71
N ALA A 275 -16.69 -12.75 8.64
CA ALA A 275 -18.10 -12.48 8.94
C ALA A 275 -18.67 -13.48 9.94
N THR A 276 -19.64 -13.04 10.74
CA THR A 276 -20.39 -13.88 11.66
C THR A 276 -21.49 -14.63 10.92
N SER A 277 -21.58 -15.93 11.17
CA SER A 277 -22.71 -16.78 10.72
C SER A 277 -22.73 -18.09 11.51
N GLY A 278 -23.71 -18.93 11.23
CA GLY A 278 -23.78 -20.29 11.81
C GLY A 278 -22.61 -21.21 11.36
N HIS A 279 -21.82 -20.80 10.37
CA HIS A 279 -20.67 -21.54 9.86
C HIS A 279 -19.33 -20.90 10.24
N ALA A 280 -19.33 -19.75 10.94
CA ALA A 280 -18.09 -19.06 11.30
C ALA A 280 -17.21 -19.91 12.23
N TYR A 281 -15.88 -19.81 12.09
CA TYR A 281 -14.94 -20.40 13.02
C TYR A 281 -14.98 -19.67 14.37
N ARG A 282 -14.47 -20.33 15.43
CA ARG A 282 -14.71 -19.89 16.81
C ARG A 282 -13.41 -19.90 17.61
N PRO A 283 -13.32 -19.08 18.64
CA PRO A 283 -12.29 -19.25 19.66
C PRO A 283 -12.34 -20.70 20.22
N GLY A 284 -11.18 -21.34 20.36
CA GLY A 284 -11.02 -22.75 20.77
C GLY A 284 -10.99 -23.75 19.61
N ASP A 285 -11.32 -23.36 18.38
CA ASP A 285 -11.13 -24.23 17.20
C ASP A 285 -9.63 -24.43 16.95
N VAL A 286 -9.25 -25.62 16.46
CA VAL A 286 -7.87 -25.90 16.01
C VAL A 286 -7.87 -26.09 14.50
N LEU A 287 -7.09 -25.26 13.81
CA LEU A 287 -7.00 -25.25 12.35
C LEU A 287 -5.74 -25.99 11.90
N THR A 288 -5.84 -26.77 10.82
CA THR A 288 -4.65 -27.28 10.12
C THR A 288 -4.31 -26.34 8.98
N MET A 289 -3.18 -25.65 9.09
CA MET A 289 -2.69 -24.70 8.11
C MET A 289 -2.14 -25.40 6.86
N LEU A 290 -1.97 -24.67 5.77
CA LEU A 290 -1.35 -25.17 4.53
C LEU A 290 0.05 -25.79 4.77
N SER A 291 0.77 -25.30 5.76
CA SER A 291 2.07 -25.84 6.18
C SER A 291 2.01 -27.22 6.85
N GLY A 292 0.81 -27.70 7.20
CA GLY A 292 0.57 -28.89 8.02
C GLY A 292 0.60 -28.62 9.53
N ARG A 293 1.02 -27.43 9.98
CA ARG A 293 0.99 -27.07 11.41
C ARG A 293 -0.44 -26.86 11.87
N SER A 294 -0.71 -27.24 13.13
CA SER A 294 -1.97 -26.96 13.82
C SER A 294 -1.89 -25.62 14.55
N VAL A 295 -2.98 -24.84 14.49
CA VAL A 295 -3.09 -23.51 15.11
C VAL A 295 -4.37 -23.43 15.91
N GLU A 296 -4.26 -23.17 17.21
CA GLU A 296 -5.38 -22.88 18.11
C GLU A 296 -5.85 -21.44 17.87
N VAL A 297 -7.13 -21.27 17.64
CA VAL A 297 -7.79 -19.96 17.52
C VAL A 297 -8.09 -19.43 18.91
N ILE A 298 -7.54 -18.28 19.27
CA ILE A 298 -7.84 -17.60 20.54
C ILE A 298 -8.83 -16.46 20.31
N ASP A 299 -8.66 -15.75 19.19
CA ASP A 299 -9.45 -14.57 18.85
C ASP A 299 -9.76 -14.54 17.35
N THR A 300 -11.03 -14.54 16.98
CA THR A 300 -11.40 -14.52 15.56
C THR A 300 -11.17 -13.15 14.91
N ASP A 301 -10.87 -12.09 15.69
CA ASP A 301 -10.44 -10.78 15.21
C ASP A 301 -8.93 -10.70 14.91
N ALA A 302 -8.22 -11.81 15.11
CA ALA A 302 -6.82 -12.00 14.68
C ALA A 302 -6.75 -12.87 13.40
N GLU A 303 -7.65 -12.70 12.47
CA GLU A 303 -7.87 -13.45 11.23
C GLU A 303 -6.79 -13.20 10.18
N GLY A 304 -6.29 -11.95 10.13
CA GLY A 304 -5.32 -11.52 9.11
C GLY A 304 -4.06 -12.36 9.10
N ARG A 305 -3.53 -12.69 10.29
CA ARG A 305 -2.34 -13.53 10.41
C ARG A 305 -2.59 -14.98 9.98
N LEU A 306 -3.81 -15.50 10.10
CA LEU A 306 -4.18 -16.84 9.64
C LEU A 306 -4.17 -16.94 8.11
N ILE A 307 -4.79 -15.98 7.42
CA ILE A 307 -4.79 -15.99 5.95
C ILE A 307 -3.40 -15.72 5.38
N LEU A 308 -2.61 -14.86 6.06
CA LEU A 308 -1.22 -14.58 5.67
C LEU A 308 -0.32 -15.81 5.86
N ALA A 309 -0.50 -16.58 6.93
CA ALA A 309 0.28 -17.80 7.17
C ALA A 309 0.17 -18.79 6.01
N ASP A 310 -1.03 -19.07 5.52
CA ASP A 310 -1.24 -19.91 4.33
C ASP A 310 -0.62 -19.31 3.08
N ALA A 311 -0.78 -17.99 2.86
CA ALA A 311 -0.24 -17.30 1.69
C ALA A 311 1.29 -17.23 1.70
N LEU A 312 1.91 -16.99 2.87
CA LEU A 312 3.36 -16.98 3.06
C LEU A 312 3.96 -18.36 2.78
N HIS A 313 3.38 -19.42 3.36
CA HIS A 313 3.82 -20.77 3.11
C HIS A 313 3.67 -21.15 1.62
N TYR A 314 2.56 -20.78 1.00
CA TYR A 314 2.35 -21.01 -0.43
C TYR A 314 3.40 -20.27 -1.27
N ALA A 315 3.65 -19.01 -0.98
CA ALA A 315 4.66 -18.22 -1.69
C ALA A 315 6.07 -18.82 -1.55
N ALA A 316 6.45 -19.14 -0.31
CA ALA A 316 7.77 -19.71 0.02
C ALA A 316 8.04 -21.03 -0.70
N THR A 317 7.07 -21.96 -0.66
CA THR A 317 7.25 -23.32 -1.18
C THR A 317 7.05 -23.42 -2.69
N ARG A 318 6.08 -22.67 -3.22
CA ARG A 318 5.71 -22.75 -4.65
C ARG A 318 6.67 -21.99 -5.55
N PHE A 319 7.16 -20.83 -5.12
CA PHE A 319 7.97 -19.94 -5.95
C PHE A 319 9.43 -19.87 -5.54
N LYS A 320 9.77 -20.28 -4.31
CA LYS A 320 11.14 -20.24 -3.77
C LYS A 320 11.80 -18.87 -4.04
N PRO A 321 11.17 -17.79 -3.60
CA PRO A 321 11.60 -16.43 -3.95
C PRO A 321 12.94 -16.10 -3.30
N GLN A 322 13.63 -15.08 -3.84
CA GLN A 322 14.86 -14.56 -3.23
C GLN A 322 14.59 -13.77 -1.94
N ALA A 323 13.39 -13.20 -1.80
CA ALA A 323 12.90 -12.55 -0.58
C ALA A 323 11.37 -12.53 -0.58
N ILE A 324 10.78 -12.48 0.61
CA ILE A 324 9.34 -12.32 0.82
C ILE A 324 9.09 -11.02 1.59
N LEU A 325 8.16 -10.21 1.10
CA LEU A 325 7.63 -9.05 1.81
C LEU A 325 6.13 -9.21 1.96
N ASP A 326 5.61 -9.12 3.19
CA ASP A 326 4.17 -9.11 3.37
C ASP A 326 3.67 -7.79 3.95
N LEU A 327 2.48 -7.40 3.52
CA LEU A 327 1.83 -6.16 3.90
C LEU A 327 0.43 -6.45 4.44
N ALA A 328 0.13 -5.86 5.60
CA ALA A 328 -1.17 -6.05 6.23
C ALA A 328 -1.55 -4.85 7.12
N THR A 329 -2.82 -4.52 7.14
CA THR A 329 -3.46 -3.76 8.22
C THR A 329 -3.71 -4.73 9.37
N LEU A 330 -2.64 -5.04 10.15
CA LEU A 330 -2.66 -6.25 10.96
C LEU A 330 -3.07 -6.00 12.40
N THR A 331 -2.53 -4.95 13.05
CA THR A 331 -2.73 -4.80 14.49
C THR A 331 -3.10 -3.38 14.91
N GLY A 332 -3.99 -3.27 15.90
CA GLY A 332 -4.26 -1.99 16.57
C GLY A 332 -3.07 -1.52 17.43
N SER A 333 -2.25 -2.45 17.92
CA SER A 333 -1.11 -2.14 18.78
C SER A 333 0.02 -1.41 18.05
N VAL A 334 0.22 -1.66 16.75
CA VAL A 334 1.17 -0.86 15.96
C VAL A 334 0.72 0.60 15.85
N VAL A 335 -0.58 0.84 15.74
CA VAL A 335 -1.14 2.21 15.73
C VAL A 335 -0.93 2.90 17.07
N THR A 336 -1.09 2.17 18.17
CA THR A 336 -0.80 2.69 19.53
C THR A 336 0.68 3.06 19.68
N ALA A 337 1.59 2.26 19.10
CA ALA A 337 3.03 2.48 19.19
C ALA A 337 3.55 3.59 18.28
N LEU A 338 3.07 3.66 17.03
CA LEU A 338 3.66 4.49 15.97
C LEU A 338 2.71 5.59 15.45
N GLY A 339 1.46 5.60 15.90
CA GLY A 339 0.43 6.51 15.40
C GLY A 339 0.11 6.28 13.93
N THR A 340 -0.11 7.38 13.23
CA THR A 340 -0.41 7.40 11.78
C THR A 340 0.79 7.89 10.94
N HIS A 341 2.00 7.88 11.53
CA HIS A 341 3.17 8.50 10.93
C HIS A 341 4.14 7.49 10.29
N ARG A 342 4.13 6.24 10.78
CA ARG A 342 5.03 5.18 10.34
C ARG A 342 4.33 3.83 10.37
N ALA A 343 4.68 2.96 9.42
CA ALA A 343 4.33 1.55 9.48
C ALA A 343 5.30 0.79 10.40
N GLY A 344 4.86 -0.31 11.01
CA GLY A 344 5.76 -1.24 11.67
C GLY A 344 6.55 -2.06 10.65
N LEU A 345 7.84 -2.25 10.89
CA LEU A 345 8.71 -3.09 10.07
C LEU A 345 9.30 -4.19 10.94
N TYR A 346 9.07 -5.43 10.56
CA TYR A 346 9.64 -6.62 11.18
C TYR A 346 10.39 -7.45 10.14
N GLY A 347 11.33 -8.28 10.55
CA GLY A 347 12.04 -9.13 9.61
C GLY A 347 13.03 -10.06 10.29
N ASN A 348 13.58 -11.00 9.52
CA ASN A 348 14.58 -11.97 9.96
C ASN A 348 15.97 -11.71 9.34
N GLU A 349 16.10 -10.67 8.48
CA GLU A 349 17.35 -10.33 7.79
C GLU A 349 17.55 -8.81 7.78
N ALA A 350 18.66 -8.36 8.39
CA ALA A 350 18.94 -6.94 8.63
C ALA A 350 19.13 -6.13 7.34
N ALA A 351 19.78 -6.70 6.32
CA ALA A 351 20.06 -6.01 5.07
C ALA A 351 18.76 -5.77 4.28
N LEU A 352 17.85 -6.74 4.25
CA LEU A 352 16.53 -6.56 3.66
C LEU A 352 15.74 -5.48 4.41
N GLY A 353 15.71 -5.53 5.75
CA GLY A 353 15.05 -4.52 6.57
C GLY A 353 15.55 -3.10 6.29
N ALA A 354 16.88 -2.92 6.18
CA ALA A 354 17.48 -1.65 5.85
C ALA A 354 17.10 -1.17 4.42
N ALA A 355 17.09 -2.08 3.44
CA ALA A 355 16.68 -1.76 2.07
C ALA A 355 15.20 -1.33 1.99
N VAL A 356 14.31 -2.03 2.72
CA VAL A 356 12.87 -1.69 2.81
C VAL A 356 12.69 -0.30 3.44
N ALA A 357 13.37 -0.02 4.56
CA ALA A 357 13.32 1.28 5.20
C ALA A 357 13.81 2.42 4.29
N ALA A 358 14.93 2.21 3.59
CA ALA A 358 15.48 3.17 2.64
C ALA A 358 14.55 3.42 1.44
N ALA A 359 13.89 2.38 0.92
CA ALA A 359 12.89 2.51 -0.13
C ALA A 359 11.68 3.33 0.35
N GLY A 360 11.21 3.09 1.57
CA GLY A 360 10.12 3.85 2.19
C GLY A 360 10.47 5.34 2.37
N GLU A 361 11.65 5.66 2.90
CA GLU A 361 12.09 7.06 3.04
C GLU A 361 12.16 7.77 1.68
N ALA A 362 12.57 7.08 0.63
CA ALA A 362 12.70 7.68 -0.71
C ALA A 362 11.38 8.14 -1.32
N VAL A 363 10.25 7.53 -0.92
CA VAL A 363 8.90 7.86 -1.41
C VAL A 363 7.97 8.44 -0.34
N GLY A 364 8.53 8.73 0.86
CA GLY A 364 7.76 9.28 1.99
C GLY A 364 6.83 8.28 2.67
N GLU A 365 6.95 7.00 2.38
CA GLU A 365 6.21 5.89 3.00
C GLU A 365 7.07 5.29 4.14
N ARG A 366 7.11 5.98 5.26
CA ARG A 366 8.06 5.74 6.35
C ARG A 366 7.70 4.53 7.20
N LEU A 367 8.74 3.81 7.64
CA LEU A 367 8.62 2.67 8.54
C LEU A 367 9.46 2.85 9.80
N TRP A 368 9.20 2.01 10.81
CA TRP A 368 10.00 1.92 12.01
C TRP A 368 10.25 0.45 12.36
N PRO A 369 11.52 0.01 12.49
CA PRO A 369 11.84 -1.35 12.88
C PRO A 369 11.36 -1.65 14.31
N LEU A 370 10.67 -2.78 14.46
CA LEU A 370 10.18 -3.32 15.73
C LEU A 370 10.72 -4.74 15.93
N PRO A 371 10.98 -5.18 17.19
CA PRO A 371 11.64 -6.44 17.46
C PRO A 371 10.69 -7.63 17.36
N ILE A 372 11.24 -8.77 16.94
CA ILE A 372 10.69 -10.11 17.19
C ILE A 372 11.79 -10.97 17.83
N GLY A 373 11.42 -11.87 18.74
CA GLY A 373 12.38 -12.71 19.43
C GLY A 373 11.74 -13.94 20.06
N GLU A 374 12.57 -14.80 20.63
CA GLU A 374 12.16 -16.09 21.21
C GLU A 374 11.10 -15.98 22.32
N ALA A 375 11.08 -14.87 23.06
CA ALA A 375 10.03 -14.64 24.06
C ALA A 375 8.64 -14.52 23.39
N HIS A 376 8.55 -13.68 22.33
CA HIS A 376 7.30 -13.54 21.58
C HIS A 376 6.84 -14.85 20.95
N ARG A 377 7.79 -15.71 20.50
CA ARG A 377 7.46 -17.03 19.94
C ARG A 377 6.93 -17.98 21.02
N ARG A 378 7.56 -18.03 22.20
CA ARG A 378 7.12 -18.88 23.32
C ARG A 378 5.74 -18.51 23.86
N ASP A 379 5.38 -17.23 23.85
CA ASP A 379 4.05 -16.76 24.24
C ASP A 379 2.94 -17.34 23.32
N LEU A 380 3.30 -17.86 22.14
CA LEU A 380 2.40 -18.49 21.18
C LEU A 380 2.34 -20.02 21.30
N ASP A 381 2.95 -20.62 22.31
CA ASP A 381 2.84 -22.07 22.56
C ASP A 381 1.42 -22.44 23.00
N SER A 382 0.83 -23.46 22.38
CA SER A 382 -0.50 -23.96 22.69
C SER A 382 -0.43 -25.28 23.45
N PRO A 383 -1.34 -25.54 24.41
CA PRO A 383 -1.43 -26.84 25.05
C PRO A 383 -2.11 -27.92 24.19
N ILE A 384 -2.79 -27.53 23.09
CA ILE A 384 -3.61 -28.43 22.26
C ILE A 384 -3.27 -28.36 20.76
N ALA A 385 -2.34 -27.49 20.35
CA ALA A 385 -1.90 -27.33 18.98
C ALA A 385 -0.41 -26.99 18.93
N ASP A 386 0.19 -26.91 17.73
CA ASP A 386 1.59 -26.51 17.59
C ASP A 386 1.81 -25.02 17.93
N LEU A 387 0.79 -24.20 17.71
CA LEU A 387 0.81 -22.75 17.92
C LEU A 387 -0.56 -22.24 18.35
N ARG A 388 -0.57 -21.08 19.03
CA ARG A 388 -1.73 -20.18 19.09
C ARG A 388 -1.58 -19.08 18.04
N GLN A 389 -2.70 -18.60 17.50
CA GLN A 389 -2.66 -17.48 16.56
C GLN A 389 -2.25 -16.15 17.22
N CYS A 390 -2.59 -15.95 18.49
CA CYS A 390 -2.20 -14.79 19.30
C CYS A 390 -1.98 -15.21 20.76
N ALA A 391 -1.26 -14.39 21.51
CA ALA A 391 -1.08 -14.63 22.95
C ALA A 391 -2.42 -14.49 23.67
N PRO A 392 -2.63 -15.19 24.80
CA PRO A 392 -3.83 -15.05 25.60
C PRO A 392 -4.06 -13.61 26.01
N ALA A 393 -5.33 -13.18 26.08
CA ALA A 393 -5.68 -11.79 26.38
C ALA A 393 -5.03 -11.28 27.66
N GLY A 394 -4.46 -10.07 27.58
CA GLY A 394 -3.88 -9.35 28.72
C GLY A 394 -3.62 -7.89 28.35
N PRO A 395 -3.71 -6.97 29.32
CA PRO A 395 -3.70 -5.53 29.03
C PRO A 395 -2.36 -4.96 28.54
N LEU A 396 -1.27 -5.73 28.58
CA LEU A 396 0.09 -5.25 28.28
C LEU A 396 0.84 -6.16 27.32
N LEU A 397 0.12 -6.87 26.43
CA LEU A 397 0.77 -7.77 25.47
C LEU A 397 1.23 -7.03 24.21
N PRO A 398 2.45 -7.30 23.70
CA PRO A 398 2.98 -6.71 22.48
C PRO A 398 2.40 -7.41 21.23
N ASP A 399 1.09 -7.30 21.01
CA ASP A 399 0.36 -8.03 19.98
C ASP A 399 0.97 -7.87 18.56
N ALA A 400 1.46 -6.69 18.21
CA ALA A 400 2.12 -6.47 16.92
C ALA A 400 3.40 -7.33 16.77
N CYS A 401 4.18 -7.48 17.86
CA CYS A 401 5.36 -8.34 17.87
C CYS A 401 4.98 -9.84 17.86
N HIS A 402 3.89 -10.21 18.54
CA HIS A 402 3.35 -11.58 18.51
C HIS A 402 2.82 -11.94 17.12
N ALA A 403 2.10 -11.01 16.45
CA ALA A 403 1.63 -11.21 15.09
C ALA A 403 2.78 -11.47 14.12
N ALA A 404 3.84 -10.64 14.18
CA ALA A 404 5.04 -10.83 13.37
C ALA A 404 5.78 -12.13 13.72
N ALA A 405 5.89 -12.50 15.01
CA ALA A 405 6.49 -13.76 15.44
C ALA A 405 5.70 -14.98 14.92
N PHE A 406 4.36 -14.89 14.91
CA PHE A 406 3.49 -15.92 14.32
C PHE A 406 3.75 -16.07 12.82
N LEU A 407 3.78 -14.98 12.06
CA LEU A 407 4.00 -14.99 10.61
C LEU A 407 5.36 -15.59 10.25
N ARG A 408 6.40 -15.31 11.04
CA ARG A 408 7.75 -15.84 10.85
C ARG A 408 7.79 -17.37 10.78
N GLU A 409 6.90 -18.07 11.48
CA GLU A 409 6.82 -19.53 11.51
C GLU A 409 6.47 -20.14 10.14
N PHE A 410 5.98 -19.33 9.18
CA PHE A 410 5.48 -19.81 7.88
C PHE A 410 6.34 -19.39 6.68
N VAL A 411 7.45 -18.69 6.91
CA VAL A 411 8.36 -18.22 5.83
C VAL A 411 9.60 -19.10 5.65
N GLY A 412 9.84 -20.03 6.58
CA GLY A 412 11.05 -20.87 6.57
C GLY A 412 12.33 -20.05 6.79
N LEU A 413 13.38 -20.36 6.03
CA LEU A 413 14.69 -19.68 6.11
C LEU A 413 14.85 -18.53 5.10
N LEU A 414 13.81 -18.20 4.35
CA LEU A 414 13.89 -17.14 3.34
C LEU A 414 14.06 -15.77 4.00
N PRO A 415 14.81 -14.84 3.36
CA PRO A 415 14.79 -13.44 3.73
C PRO A 415 13.35 -12.90 3.72
N TRP A 416 12.93 -12.29 4.83
CA TRP A 416 11.54 -11.87 5.00
C TRP A 416 11.44 -10.54 5.73
N ALA A 417 10.47 -9.72 5.30
CA ALA A 417 10.05 -8.52 5.98
C ALA A 417 8.52 -8.42 6.00
N HIS A 418 7.96 -8.11 7.18
CA HIS A 418 6.55 -7.81 7.40
C HIS A 418 6.36 -6.31 7.62
N LEU A 419 5.40 -5.72 6.92
CA LEU A 419 5.01 -4.32 7.04
C LEU A 419 3.59 -4.26 7.61
N ASP A 420 3.48 -3.87 8.89
CA ASP A 420 2.17 -3.58 9.49
C ASP A 420 1.78 -2.14 9.18
N ILE A 421 0.86 -2.01 8.22
CA ILE A 421 0.41 -0.73 7.66
C ILE A 421 -0.91 -0.22 8.27
N ALA A 422 -1.36 -0.79 9.38
CA ALA A 422 -2.66 -0.44 9.98
C ALA A 422 -2.78 1.06 10.29
N GLY A 423 -1.71 1.71 10.77
CA GLY A 423 -1.72 3.14 11.10
C GLY A 423 -1.60 4.08 9.91
N VAL A 424 -1.15 3.59 8.74
CA VAL A 424 -0.78 4.45 7.60
C VAL A 424 -1.60 4.19 6.32
N SER A 425 -2.55 3.29 6.38
CA SER A 425 -3.41 2.94 5.23
C SER A 425 -4.45 4.02 4.89
N GLU A 426 -4.80 4.88 5.86
CA GLU A 426 -5.72 6.03 5.71
C GLU A 426 -4.98 7.35 5.97
N GLU A 427 -5.30 8.39 5.21
CA GLU A 427 -4.72 9.73 5.36
C GLU A 427 -5.32 10.44 6.57
N ALA A 428 -4.49 10.77 7.54
CA ALA A 428 -4.92 11.46 8.77
C ALA A 428 -5.00 12.98 8.61
N GLY A 429 -4.14 13.57 7.74
CA GLY A 429 -3.95 15.01 7.60
C GLY A 429 -4.67 15.64 6.41
N GLU A 430 -4.91 16.94 6.48
CA GLU A 430 -5.43 17.74 5.35
C GLU A 430 -4.35 18.02 4.29
N GLU A 431 -3.08 18.02 4.72
CA GLU A 431 -1.96 18.40 3.86
C GLU A 431 -1.30 17.23 3.13
N GLY A 432 -1.76 16.00 3.39
CA GLY A 432 -1.20 14.78 2.81
C GLY A 432 -1.36 14.66 1.29
N LEU A 433 -0.77 13.61 0.76
CA LEU A 433 -0.84 13.25 -0.66
C LEU A 433 -2.17 12.59 -1.06
N ALA A 434 -2.99 12.21 -0.09
CA ALA A 434 -4.35 11.72 -0.30
C ALA A 434 -5.38 12.72 0.26
N PRO A 435 -6.66 12.65 -0.10
CA PRO A 435 -7.71 13.34 0.62
C PRO A 435 -7.79 12.82 2.08
N ARG A 436 -8.08 13.71 3.03
CA ARG A 436 -8.29 13.31 4.43
C ARG A 436 -9.32 12.18 4.53
N HIS A 437 -9.06 11.20 5.37
CA HIS A 437 -9.83 9.95 5.51
C HIS A 437 -9.95 9.13 4.21
N GLY A 438 -9.12 9.43 3.22
CA GLY A 438 -8.99 8.61 2.03
C GLY A 438 -7.83 7.63 2.14
N PRO A 439 -7.85 6.53 1.36
CA PRO A 439 -6.75 5.58 1.35
C PRO A 439 -5.46 6.21 0.82
N THR A 440 -4.34 5.90 1.47
CA THR A 440 -3.02 6.42 1.08
C THR A 440 -2.42 5.69 -0.11
N GLY A 441 -2.72 4.40 -0.29
CA GLY A 441 -2.04 3.51 -1.21
C GLY A 441 -0.63 3.14 -0.75
N PHE A 442 -0.36 3.28 0.56
CA PHE A 442 0.92 2.97 1.20
C PHE A 442 1.37 1.54 0.84
N GLY A 443 2.64 1.39 0.54
CA GLY A 443 3.30 0.15 0.16
C GLY A 443 3.45 -0.04 -1.34
N ALA A 444 2.54 0.45 -2.18
CA ALA A 444 2.63 0.24 -3.62
C ALA A 444 3.88 0.89 -4.24
N ARG A 445 4.17 2.15 -3.88
CA ARG A 445 5.35 2.87 -4.35
C ARG A 445 6.64 2.39 -3.66
N LEU A 446 6.53 2.06 -2.37
CA LEU A 446 7.63 1.53 -1.58
C LEU A 446 8.15 0.21 -2.21
N LEU A 447 7.26 -0.74 -2.48
CA LEU A 447 7.63 -2.04 -3.06
C LEU A 447 8.23 -1.88 -4.47
N ASP A 448 7.65 -1.03 -5.32
CA ASP A 448 8.20 -0.72 -6.64
C ASP A 448 9.62 -0.11 -6.55
N THR A 449 9.81 0.84 -5.61
CA THR A 449 11.12 1.49 -5.37
C THR A 449 12.13 0.51 -4.77
N LEU A 450 11.70 -0.38 -3.88
CA LEU A 450 12.54 -1.44 -3.34
C LEU A 450 13.05 -2.36 -4.44
N VAL A 451 12.16 -2.81 -5.34
CA VAL A 451 12.57 -3.66 -6.46
C VAL A 451 13.59 -2.96 -7.33
N GLU A 452 13.35 -1.71 -7.70
CA GLU A 452 14.28 -0.93 -8.52
C GLU A 452 15.65 -0.79 -7.88
N ARG A 453 15.71 -0.43 -6.59
CA ARG A 453 16.97 -0.07 -5.93
C ARG A 453 17.74 -1.27 -5.40
N HIS A 454 17.07 -2.36 -5.09
CA HIS A 454 17.68 -3.49 -4.40
C HIS A 454 17.72 -4.78 -5.22
N PHE A 455 16.74 -5.01 -6.11
CA PHE A 455 16.66 -6.25 -6.88
C PHE A 455 16.93 -6.09 -8.39
N GLU A 456 17.02 -4.86 -8.88
CA GLU A 456 17.38 -4.59 -10.29
C GLU A 456 18.85 -4.21 -10.48
N ASP A 457 19.66 -4.24 -9.42
CA ASP A 457 21.11 -4.02 -9.53
C ASP A 457 21.78 -5.24 -10.17
N PRO A 458 22.33 -5.12 -11.40
CA PRO A 458 22.95 -6.23 -12.11
C PRO A 458 24.20 -6.78 -11.42
N HIS A 459 24.77 -6.08 -10.44
CA HIS A 459 25.95 -6.52 -9.67
C HIS A 459 25.58 -7.36 -8.44
N ARG A 460 24.30 -7.59 -8.18
CA ARG A 460 23.78 -8.43 -7.06
C ARG A 460 23.24 -9.78 -7.50
N VAL A 461 23.22 -10.07 -8.81
CA VAL A 461 22.78 -11.35 -9.38
C VAL A 461 23.98 -12.27 -9.63
#